data_0363cc9ff76e4c3865f4d79c891a0a3b
#
_entry.id   0363cc9ff76e4c3865f4d79c891a0a3b
#
_cell.length_a   1.000
_cell.length_b   1.000
_cell.length_c   1.000
_cell.angle_alpha   90.00
_cell.angle_beta   90.00
_cell.angle_gamma   90.00
#
_symmetry.space_group_name_H-M   'P 1'
#
loop_
_entity.id
_entity.type
_entity.pdbx_description
1 polymer ?
#
loop_
_entity_poly.entity_id
_entity_poly.type
_entity_poly.pdbx_seq_one_letter_code
_entity_poly.pdbx_strand_id
1 'polypeptide(L)'
;MDHSENEAGLYAEYTYSIRDKFSLVAGARGDYNSFYDKYYFTPRGHIKWNITRLLTLRASAGLGYRSTNLVTDNIGLATGRRFAFDGYAWNGDYDFHTLYRDFNRMEKALTVGGSLTQTFGLVKPEDATLSFDYFRTQFYNQVVADQEYSATEVMFYNTDGRSYTDTYQVDFNWTPVERLDIFATYRYTNSSMTLDRPDGGRVQVERPLVSRYKALL
;
A
#
# COMPACT_ATOMS: atom_id res chain seq x y z
N MET A 1 23.48 5.74 -16.56
CA MET A 1 22.08 5.79 -17.00
C MET A 1 21.54 7.13 -16.59
N ASP A 2 21.19 7.95 -17.54
CA ASP A 2 20.58 9.24 -17.27
C ASP A 2 19.07 9.05 -17.36
N HIS A 3 18.39 9.06 -16.20
CA HIS A 3 16.94 8.89 -16.09
C HIS A 3 16.38 10.22 -15.59
N SER A 4 15.63 10.90 -16.45
CA SER A 4 14.96 12.15 -16.09
C SER A 4 13.45 11.94 -16.11
N GLU A 5 12.81 12.11 -14.97
CA GLU A 5 11.37 12.06 -14.78
C GLU A 5 10.92 13.42 -14.23
N ASN A 6 10.04 14.08 -14.98
CA ASN A 6 9.41 15.32 -14.54
C ASN A 6 7.92 15.07 -14.30
N GLU A 7 7.44 15.53 -13.17
CA GLU A 7 6.04 15.42 -12.79
C GLU A 7 5.47 16.80 -12.51
N ALA A 8 4.36 17.11 -13.16
CA ALA A 8 3.61 18.34 -12.92
C ALA A 8 2.20 17.98 -12.48
N GLY A 9 1.74 18.54 -11.36
CA GLY A 9 0.46 18.18 -10.80
C GLY A 9 -0.31 19.34 -10.21
N LEU A 10 -1.64 19.22 -10.23
CA LEU A 10 -2.58 20.10 -9.56
C LEU A 10 -3.42 19.28 -8.60
N TYR A 11 -3.74 19.87 -7.44
CA TYR A 11 -4.63 19.25 -6.48
C TYR A 11 -5.69 20.23 -5.97
N ALA A 12 -6.83 19.67 -5.57
CA ALA A 12 -7.88 20.38 -4.88
C ALA A 12 -8.35 19.53 -3.69
N GLU A 13 -8.67 20.19 -2.60
CA GLU A 13 -9.20 19.55 -1.40
C GLU A 13 -10.34 20.37 -0.83
N TYR A 14 -11.40 19.69 -0.43
CA TYR A 14 -12.56 20.27 0.23
C TYR A 14 -12.72 19.64 1.60
N THR A 15 -12.83 20.48 2.62
CA THR A 15 -13.10 20.06 3.99
C THR A 15 -14.44 20.58 4.45
N TYR A 16 -15.31 19.67 4.87
CA TYR A 16 -16.58 19.98 5.52
C TYR A 16 -16.57 19.46 6.94
N SER A 17 -16.92 20.30 7.91
CA SER A 17 -16.96 19.88 9.31
C SER A 17 -18.16 20.47 10.03
N ILE A 18 -18.79 19.59 10.84
CA ILE A 18 -19.76 19.97 11.85
C ILE A 18 -19.03 19.82 13.18
N ARG A 19 -18.95 20.91 13.92
CA ARG A 19 -18.19 21.00 15.17
C ARG A 19 -18.46 19.80 16.08
N ASP A 20 -17.39 19.16 16.53
CA ASP A 20 -17.35 18.05 17.48
C ASP A 20 -18.14 16.78 17.07
N LYS A 21 -18.75 16.75 15.87
CA LYS A 21 -19.59 15.64 15.44
C LYS A 21 -19.10 14.93 14.20
N PHE A 22 -18.80 15.67 13.15
CA PHE A 22 -18.52 15.09 11.83
C PHE A 22 -17.49 15.93 11.10
N SER A 23 -16.58 15.25 10.39
CA SER A 23 -15.65 15.88 9.47
C SER A 23 -15.49 14.99 8.22
N LEU A 24 -15.58 15.62 7.07
CA LEU A 24 -15.33 15.02 5.76
C LEU A 24 -14.21 15.81 5.06
N VAL A 25 -13.21 15.11 4.58
CA VAL A 25 -12.19 15.66 3.70
C VAL A 25 -12.28 14.89 2.38
N ALA A 26 -12.46 15.58 1.28
CA ALA A 26 -12.47 15.01 -0.05
C ALA A 26 -11.44 15.76 -0.91
N GLY A 27 -10.51 15.03 -1.49
CA GLY A 27 -9.44 15.59 -2.29
C GLY A 27 -9.28 14.84 -3.61
N ALA A 28 -8.75 15.54 -4.59
CA ALA A 28 -8.35 14.96 -5.86
C ALA A 28 -7.08 15.64 -6.35
N ARG A 29 -6.20 14.86 -6.95
CA ARG A 29 -4.96 15.33 -7.56
C ARG A 29 -4.86 14.76 -8.96
N GLY A 30 -4.48 15.61 -9.93
CA GLY A 30 -4.15 15.21 -11.28
C GLY A 30 -2.69 15.52 -11.56
N ASP A 31 -1.94 14.52 -12.02
CA ASP A 31 -0.52 14.60 -12.31
C ASP A 31 -0.26 14.20 -13.76
N TYR A 32 0.62 14.92 -14.43
CA TYR A 32 1.22 14.51 -15.68
C TYR A 32 2.65 14.04 -15.42
N ASN A 33 2.96 12.86 -15.88
CA ASN A 33 4.30 12.29 -15.78
C ASN A 33 4.94 12.22 -17.17
N SER A 34 6.08 12.91 -17.34
CA SER A 34 6.75 13.03 -18.64
C SER A 34 7.41 11.74 -19.11
N PHE A 35 7.81 10.85 -18.19
CA PHE A 35 8.44 9.60 -18.52
C PHE A 35 7.46 8.60 -19.14
N TYR A 36 6.25 8.50 -18.57
CA TYR A 36 5.19 7.61 -19.07
C TYR A 36 4.31 8.27 -20.13
N ASP A 37 4.44 9.60 -20.32
CA ASP A 37 3.57 10.43 -21.18
C ASP A 37 2.09 10.20 -20.88
N LYS A 38 1.72 10.25 -19.59
CA LYS A 38 0.36 9.95 -19.12
C LYS A 38 -0.07 10.87 -17.98
N TYR A 39 -1.39 11.02 -17.93
CA TYR A 39 -2.07 11.69 -16.82
C TYR A 39 -2.57 10.65 -15.81
N TYR A 40 -2.40 10.97 -14.53
CA TYR A 40 -2.84 10.17 -13.40
C TYR A 40 -3.79 10.97 -12.53
N PHE A 41 -4.84 10.33 -12.06
CA PHE A 41 -5.84 10.96 -11.21
C PHE A 41 -5.96 10.19 -9.89
N THR A 42 -5.69 10.88 -8.77
CA THR A 42 -5.63 10.31 -7.42
C THR A 42 -6.69 10.94 -6.52
N PRO A 43 -7.91 10.41 -6.51
CA PRO A 43 -8.92 10.82 -5.54
C PRO A 43 -8.62 10.25 -4.16
N ARG A 44 -8.99 11.01 -3.12
CA ARG A 44 -8.93 10.58 -1.73
C ARG A 44 -10.10 11.11 -0.92
N GLY A 45 -10.51 10.37 0.08
CA GLY A 45 -11.56 10.78 1.00
C GLY A 45 -11.30 10.27 2.41
N HIS A 46 -11.62 11.10 3.41
CA HIS A 46 -11.54 10.77 4.82
C HIS A 46 -12.79 11.25 5.54
N ILE A 47 -13.32 10.41 6.40
CA ILE A 47 -14.48 10.70 7.24
C ILE A 47 -14.07 10.47 8.68
N LYS A 48 -14.41 11.40 9.56
CA LYS A 48 -14.41 11.22 11.00
C LYS A 48 -15.82 11.52 11.53
N TRP A 49 -16.39 10.60 12.24
CA TRP A 49 -17.72 10.74 12.84
C TRP A 49 -17.68 10.35 14.32
N ASN A 50 -17.91 11.33 15.19
CA ASN A 50 -18.12 11.11 16.61
C ASN A 50 -19.58 10.70 16.79
N ILE A 51 -19.85 9.38 16.79
CA ILE A 51 -21.19 8.79 16.96
C ILE A 51 -21.74 9.18 18.32
N THR A 52 -20.87 9.08 19.33
CA THR A 52 -21.11 9.58 20.69
C THR A 52 -19.86 10.36 21.14
N ARG A 53 -19.88 10.89 22.38
CA ARG A 53 -18.67 11.49 22.98
C ARG A 53 -17.54 10.48 23.18
N LEU A 54 -17.89 9.20 23.31
CA LEU A 54 -16.96 8.11 23.65
C LEU A 54 -16.70 7.17 22.46
N LEU A 55 -17.47 7.27 21.37
CA LEU A 55 -17.36 6.40 20.21
C LEU A 55 -17.10 7.22 18.94
N THR A 56 -15.95 6.97 18.34
CA THR A 56 -15.51 7.63 17.11
C THR A 56 -15.31 6.59 15.99
N LEU A 57 -15.92 6.84 14.85
CA LEU A 57 -15.68 6.14 13.59
C LEU A 57 -14.80 7.00 12.67
N ARG A 58 -13.79 6.39 12.08
CA ARG A 58 -13.03 6.98 10.97
C ARG A 58 -13.07 6.03 9.78
N ALA A 59 -13.18 6.58 8.58
CA ALA A 59 -13.07 5.82 7.36
C ALA A 59 -12.23 6.60 6.34
N SER A 60 -11.52 5.88 5.49
CA SER A 60 -10.74 6.49 4.42
C SER A 60 -10.73 5.61 3.18
N ALA A 61 -10.67 6.27 2.03
CA ALA A 61 -10.43 5.63 0.75
C ALA A 61 -9.51 6.53 -0.08
N GLY A 62 -8.56 5.94 -0.79
CA GLY A 62 -7.65 6.70 -1.64
C GLY A 62 -7.01 5.82 -2.70
N LEU A 63 -6.83 6.43 -3.87
CA LEU A 63 -6.10 5.86 -4.98
C LEU A 63 -4.72 6.48 -5.04
N GLY A 64 -3.69 5.68 -5.24
CA GLY A 64 -2.32 6.13 -5.42
C GLY A 64 -1.66 5.49 -6.63
N TYR A 65 -0.68 6.17 -7.18
CA TYR A 65 0.20 5.67 -8.24
C TYR A 65 1.65 5.78 -7.78
N ARG A 66 2.47 4.85 -8.23
CA ARG A 66 3.90 4.84 -7.96
C ARG A 66 4.66 4.44 -9.22
N SER A 67 5.70 5.20 -9.57
CA SER A 67 6.72 4.75 -10.51
C SER A 67 7.64 3.74 -9.81
N THR A 68 7.95 2.64 -10.49
CA THR A 68 8.81 1.57 -9.95
C THR A 68 10.17 1.67 -10.63
N ASN A 69 11.24 1.72 -9.86
CA ASN A 69 12.58 1.59 -10.41
C ASN A 69 13.04 0.14 -10.30
N LEU A 70 12.84 -0.64 -11.38
CA LEU A 70 13.12 -2.08 -11.43
C LEU A 70 14.53 -2.43 -10.97
N VAL A 71 15.53 -1.68 -11.43
CA VAL A 71 16.92 -1.96 -11.12
C VAL A 71 17.28 -1.52 -9.71
N THR A 72 16.96 -0.28 -9.33
CA THR A 72 17.33 0.26 -8.02
C THR A 72 16.62 -0.45 -6.89
N ASP A 73 15.31 -0.73 -7.06
CA ASP A 73 14.51 -1.41 -6.03
C ASP A 73 14.94 -2.88 -5.84
N ASN A 74 15.62 -3.47 -6.83
CA ASN A 74 16.00 -4.88 -6.84
C ASN A 74 17.50 -5.13 -7.01
N ILE A 75 18.36 -4.12 -6.84
CA ILE A 75 19.80 -4.22 -7.09
C ILE A 75 20.48 -5.36 -6.32
N GLY A 76 19.99 -5.66 -5.12
CA GLY A 76 20.50 -6.77 -4.32
C GLY A 76 20.30 -8.15 -4.97
N LEU A 77 19.34 -8.31 -5.88
CA LEU A 77 19.07 -9.56 -6.58
C LEU A 77 20.04 -9.76 -7.77
N ALA A 78 20.65 -8.67 -8.27
CA ALA A 78 21.59 -8.73 -9.39
C ALA A 78 22.95 -9.35 -9.03
N THR A 79 23.23 -9.51 -7.74
CA THR A 79 24.53 -10.02 -7.26
C THR A 79 24.74 -11.52 -7.53
N GLY A 80 23.67 -12.28 -7.77
CA GLY A 80 23.74 -13.72 -8.00
C GLY A 80 22.87 -14.26 -9.12
N ARG A 81 22.07 -13.39 -9.75
CA ARG A 81 21.10 -13.79 -10.80
C ARG A 81 21.05 -12.76 -11.91
N ARG A 82 20.73 -13.20 -13.12
CA ARG A 82 20.46 -12.30 -14.24
C ARG A 82 19.04 -11.76 -14.17
N PHE A 83 18.86 -10.52 -14.60
CA PHE A 83 17.53 -9.95 -14.79
C PHE A 83 16.97 -10.38 -16.15
N ALA A 84 15.79 -10.94 -16.15
CA ALA A 84 15.01 -11.28 -17.31
C ALA A 84 13.68 -10.52 -17.28
N PHE A 85 13.16 -10.17 -18.47
CA PHE A 85 11.95 -9.38 -18.59
C PHE A 85 10.98 -10.11 -19.52
N ASP A 86 9.74 -10.26 -19.08
CA ASP A 86 8.71 -10.92 -19.87
C ASP A 86 8.47 -10.18 -21.19
N GLY A 87 8.41 -10.94 -22.28
CA GLY A 87 8.24 -10.40 -23.63
C GLY A 87 9.52 -9.87 -24.30
N TYR A 88 10.67 -9.86 -23.59
CA TYR A 88 11.94 -9.39 -24.13
C TYR A 88 12.99 -10.50 -24.11
N ALA A 89 13.42 -10.94 -25.30
CA ALA A 89 14.53 -11.86 -25.41
C ALA A 89 15.86 -11.13 -25.18
N TRP A 90 16.77 -11.73 -24.41
CA TRP A 90 18.11 -11.18 -24.19
C TRP A 90 18.97 -11.31 -25.45
N ASN A 91 18.99 -10.27 -26.28
CA ASN A 91 19.83 -10.18 -27.47
C ASN A 91 20.96 -9.12 -27.41
N GLY A 92 21.17 -8.54 -26.22
CA GLY A 92 22.28 -7.60 -26.01
C GLY A 92 21.99 -6.14 -26.36
N ASP A 93 20.91 -5.85 -27.04
CA ASP A 93 20.59 -4.53 -27.57
C ASP A 93 19.31 -3.98 -26.90
N TYR A 94 19.40 -3.69 -25.60
CA TYR A 94 18.28 -3.05 -24.89
C TYR A 94 18.44 -1.54 -24.92
N ASP A 95 17.46 -0.86 -25.50
CA ASP A 95 17.15 0.48 -25.08
C ASP A 95 16.40 0.41 -23.74
N PHE A 96 17.15 0.59 -22.68
CA PHE A 96 16.58 0.59 -21.31
C PHE A 96 15.45 1.60 -21.12
N HIS A 97 15.45 2.68 -21.89
CA HIS A 97 14.40 3.69 -21.80
C HIS A 97 13.06 3.14 -22.33
N THR A 98 13.09 2.45 -23.46
CA THR A 98 11.92 1.80 -24.04
C THR A 98 11.44 0.64 -23.16
N LEU A 99 12.36 -0.19 -22.66
CA LEU A 99 12.05 -1.27 -21.73
C LEU A 99 11.36 -0.74 -20.47
N TYR A 100 11.91 0.30 -19.87
CA TYR A 100 11.34 0.92 -18.68
C TYR A 100 9.96 1.53 -18.94
N ARG A 101 9.76 2.19 -20.07
CA ARG A 101 8.50 2.84 -20.39
C ARG A 101 7.40 1.83 -20.73
N ASP A 102 7.72 0.82 -21.52
CA ASP A 102 6.72 -0.13 -22.04
C ASP A 102 6.42 -1.25 -21.04
N PHE A 103 7.44 -1.68 -20.31
CA PHE A 103 7.33 -2.72 -19.30
C PHE A 103 6.87 -2.18 -17.95
N ASN A 104 7.46 -1.08 -17.49
CA ASN A 104 7.20 -0.51 -16.17
C ASN A 104 6.00 0.45 -16.22
N ARG A 105 4.81 -0.11 -16.25
CA ARG A 105 3.59 0.68 -16.05
C ARG A 105 3.57 1.17 -14.60
N MET A 106 3.09 2.40 -14.37
CA MET A 106 2.87 2.86 -12.99
C MET A 106 2.01 1.88 -12.21
N GLU A 107 2.52 1.43 -11.09
CA GLU A 107 1.74 0.67 -10.12
C GLU A 107 0.62 1.54 -9.57
N LYS A 108 -0.56 0.96 -9.47
CA LYS A 108 -1.76 1.60 -8.93
C LYS A 108 -2.21 0.85 -7.68
N ALA A 109 -2.50 1.56 -6.61
CA ALA A 109 -3.01 0.99 -5.38
C ALA A 109 -4.26 1.73 -4.91
N LEU A 110 -5.31 0.97 -4.62
CA LEU A 110 -6.50 1.46 -3.93
C LEU A 110 -6.45 0.99 -2.48
N THR A 111 -6.43 1.95 -1.55
CA THR A 111 -6.53 1.65 -0.12
C THR A 111 -7.89 2.11 0.38
N VAL A 112 -8.59 1.22 1.06
CA VAL A 112 -9.85 1.51 1.76
C VAL A 112 -9.78 0.93 3.17
N GLY A 113 -10.37 1.61 4.13
CA GLY A 113 -10.41 1.10 5.49
C GLY A 113 -11.08 2.04 6.46
N GLY A 114 -11.08 1.61 7.70
CA GLY A 114 -11.67 2.38 8.78
C GLY A 114 -11.21 1.92 10.16
N SER A 115 -11.54 2.74 11.12
CA SER A 115 -11.19 2.60 12.54
C SER A 115 -12.39 2.92 13.39
N LEU A 116 -12.67 2.08 14.37
CA LEU A 116 -13.66 2.30 15.40
C LEU A 116 -12.95 2.41 16.74
N THR A 117 -13.05 3.56 17.39
CA THR A 117 -12.41 3.81 18.68
C THR A 117 -13.49 4.04 19.74
N GLN A 118 -13.46 3.24 20.82
CA GLN A 118 -14.30 3.38 22.01
C GLN A 118 -13.45 3.82 23.17
N THR A 119 -13.86 4.92 23.80
CA THR A 119 -13.31 5.37 25.10
C THR A 119 -14.23 4.90 26.22
N PHE A 120 -13.67 4.45 27.34
CA PHE A 120 -14.42 3.99 28.49
C PHE A 120 -13.59 4.15 29.78
N GLY A 121 -14.21 3.99 30.92
CA GLY A 121 -13.54 4.02 32.24
C GLY A 121 -13.36 2.62 32.78
N LEU A 122 -12.16 2.30 33.24
CA LEU A 122 -11.85 1.08 34.02
C LEU A 122 -11.63 1.38 35.50
N VAL A 123 -10.81 2.38 35.79
CA VAL A 123 -10.52 2.87 37.16
C VAL A 123 -10.98 4.30 37.31
N LYS A 124 -10.82 5.12 36.30
CA LYS A 124 -11.26 6.52 36.23
C LYS A 124 -12.16 6.71 34.99
N PRO A 125 -13.02 7.74 34.98
CA PRO A 125 -13.76 8.08 33.78
C PRO A 125 -12.82 8.34 32.58
N GLU A 126 -13.08 7.69 31.46
CA GLU A 126 -12.36 7.90 30.17
C GLU A 126 -10.85 7.59 30.25
N ASP A 127 -10.42 6.68 31.12
CA ASP A 127 -9.01 6.31 31.33
C ASP A 127 -8.52 5.22 30.37
N ALA A 128 -9.40 4.63 29.56
CA ALA A 128 -9.07 3.57 28.62
C ALA A 128 -9.67 3.82 27.24
N THR A 129 -8.95 3.39 26.22
CA THR A 129 -9.43 3.35 24.83
C THR A 129 -9.17 1.99 24.20
N LEU A 130 -10.13 1.52 23.42
CA LEU A 130 -10.01 0.35 22.55
C LEU A 130 -10.30 0.79 21.13
N SER A 131 -9.35 0.52 20.23
CA SER A 131 -9.51 0.77 18.80
C SER A 131 -9.47 -0.53 18.03
N PHE A 132 -10.33 -0.62 17.03
CA PHE A 132 -10.30 -1.66 16.02
C PHE A 132 -10.13 -1.02 14.65
N ASP A 133 -9.09 -1.45 13.90
CA ASP A 133 -8.76 -0.93 12.60
C ASP A 133 -8.80 -2.05 11.56
N TYR A 134 -9.37 -1.74 10.40
CA TYR A 134 -9.30 -2.59 9.21
C TYR A 134 -8.91 -1.77 8.01
N PHE A 135 -7.88 -2.21 7.28
CA PHE A 135 -7.46 -1.61 6.01
C PHE A 135 -7.20 -2.69 4.98
N ARG A 136 -7.71 -2.44 3.78
CA ARG A 136 -7.39 -3.22 2.58
C ARG A 136 -6.70 -2.35 1.56
N THR A 137 -5.53 -2.81 1.08
CA THR A 137 -4.85 -2.25 -0.08
C THR A 137 -4.92 -3.24 -1.21
N GLN A 138 -5.53 -2.86 -2.32
CA GLN A 138 -5.59 -3.63 -3.56
C GLN A 138 -4.59 -3.03 -4.54
N PHE A 139 -3.68 -3.85 -5.04
CA PHE A 139 -2.69 -3.45 -6.04
C PHE A 139 -3.16 -3.84 -7.44
N TYR A 140 -2.88 -2.96 -8.39
CA TYR A 140 -3.16 -3.14 -9.82
C TYR A 140 -1.88 -2.87 -10.60
N ASN A 141 -1.64 -3.63 -11.67
CA ASN A 141 -0.43 -3.52 -12.51
C ASN A 141 0.86 -3.61 -11.68
N GLN A 142 0.88 -4.47 -10.66
CA GLN A 142 2.05 -4.63 -9.82
C GLN A 142 3.19 -5.25 -10.62
N VAL A 143 4.38 -4.66 -10.51
CA VAL A 143 5.60 -5.28 -11.02
C VAL A 143 6.09 -6.31 -10.03
N VAL A 144 6.29 -7.53 -10.51
CA VAL A 144 6.80 -8.67 -9.73
C VAL A 144 8.23 -8.95 -10.15
N ALA A 145 9.12 -9.09 -9.15
CA ALA A 145 10.45 -9.66 -9.29
C ALA A 145 10.39 -11.13 -8.83
N ASP A 146 10.10 -12.01 -9.77
CA ASP A 146 9.91 -13.44 -9.49
C ASP A 146 11.25 -14.17 -9.43
N GLN A 147 11.60 -14.64 -8.25
CA GLN A 147 12.81 -15.40 -7.96
C GLN A 147 12.60 -16.92 -8.05
N GLU A 148 11.36 -17.36 -8.11
CA GLU A 148 10.99 -18.78 -8.19
C GLU A 148 10.86 -19.25 -9.64
N TYR A 149 10.77 -18.32 -10.58
CA TYR A 149 10.66 -18.62 -12.02
C TYR A 149 11.86 -19.41 -12.54
N SER A 150 13.08 -19.05 -12.15
CA SER A 150 14.33 -19.69 -12.57
C SER A 150 15.38 -19.65 -11.47
N ALA A 151 16.21 -20.68 -11.41
CA ALA A 151 17.34 -20.74 -10.46
C ALA A 151 18.43 -19.69 -10.75
N THR A 152 18.59 -19.28 -12.01
CA THR A 152 19.65 -18.38 -12.48
C THR A 152 19.19 -16.99 -12.87
N GLU A 153 17.89 -16.76 -12.92
CA GLU A 153 17.30 -15.51 -13.39
C GLU A 153 16.21 -15.01 -12.42
N VAL A 154 16.07 -13.70 -12.36
CA VAL A 154 14.92 -13.03 -11.74
C VAL A 154 14.05 -12.53 -12.88
N MET A 155 12.83 -13.04 -12.96
CA MET A 155 11.89 -12.64 -14.01
C MET A 155 11.07 -11.44 -13.52
N PHE A 156 11.08 -10.38 -14.33
CA PHE A 156 10.24 -9.20 -14.11
C PHE A 156 9.05 -9.22 -15.06
N TYR A 157 7.87 -9.05 -14.50
CA TYR A 157 6.62 -8.92 -15.26
C TYR A 157 5.56 -8.12 -14.51
N ASN A 158 4.59 -7.59 -15.26
CA ASN A 158 3.41 -6.99 -14.67
C ASN A 158 2.35 -8.06 -14.45
N THR A 159 1.91 -8.25 -13.23
CA THR A 159 0.81 -9.16 -12.94
C THR A 159 -0.54 -8.46 -13.05
N ASP A 160 -1.46 -9.06 -13.83
CA ASP A 160 -2.88 -8.71 -13.86
C ASP A 160 -3.69 -9.47 -12.79
N GLY A 161 -2.99 -10.27 -11.99
CA GLY A 161 -3.57 -11.07 -10.94
C GLY A 161 -4.00 -10.26 -9.72
N ARG A 162 -4.62 -10.94 -8.77
CA ARG A 162 -5.03 -10.33 -7.50
C ARG A 162 -3.83 -10.20 -6.58
N SER A 163 -3.45 -8.95 -6.27
CA SER A 163 -2.46 -8.64 -5.23
C SER A 163 -3.12 -7.71 -4.22
N TYR A 164 -3.11 -8.09 -2.96
CA TYR A 164 -3.74 -7.31 -1.91
C TYR A 164 -3.06 -7.50 -0.56
N THR A 165 -3.33 -6.58 0.33
CA THR A 165 -2.97 -6.69 1.75
C THR A 165 -4.18 -6.27 2.58
N ASP A 166 -4.65 -7.18 3.45
CA ASP A 166 -5.62 -6.92 4.50
C ASP A 166 -4.89 -6.79 5.83
N THR A 167 -5.16 -5.74 6.56
CA THR A 167 -4.60 -5.49 7.88
C THR A 167 -5.74 -5.30 8.88
N TYR A 168 -5.71 -6.08 9.94
CA TYR A 168 -6.58 -5.97 11.11
C TYR A 168 -5.73 -5.64 12.30
N GLN A 169 -6.10 -4.61 13.05
CA GLN A 169 -5.36 -4.20 14.23
C GLN A 169 -6.32 -3.90 15.38
N VAL A 170 -5.91 -4.28 16.56
CA VAL A 170 -6.58 -3.90 17.82
C VAL A 170 -5.55 -3.20 18.69
N ASP A 171 -5.88 -2.00 19.13
CA ASP A 171 -5.05 -1.21 20.05
C ASP A 171 -5.83 -0.96 21.33
N PHE A 172 -5.17 -1.22 22.44
CA PHE A 172 -5.68 -0.92 23.78
C PHE A 172 -4.71 0.01 24.49
N ASN A 173 -5.23 1.16 24.97
CA ASN A 173 -4.48 2.11 25.77
C ASN A 173 -5.20 2.29 27.09
N TRP A 174 -4.45 2.31 28.19
CA TRP A 174 -5.00 2.48 29.53
C TRP A 174 -4.04 3.24 30.42
N THR A 175 -4.53 4.30 31.06
CA THR A 175 -3.80 5.15 32.03
C THR A 175 -4.40 5.01 33.42
N PRO A 176 -4.16 3.89 34.14
CA PRO A 176 -4.79 3.60 35.45
C PRO A 176 -4.47 4.62 36.53
N VAL A 177 -3.24 5.10 36.57
CA VAL A 177 -2.74 6.08 37.53
C VAL A 177 -1.86 7.10 36.80
N GLU A 178 -1.61 8.23 37.45
CA GLU A 178 -0.67 9.22 36.90
C GLU A 178 0.71 8.61 36.67
N ARG A 179 1.30 8.91 35.52
CA ARG A 179 2.63 8.45 35.07
C ARG A 179 2.72 6.96 34.70
N LEU A 180 1.63 6.24 34.58
CA LEU A 180 1.59 4.87 34.11
C LEU A 180 0.64 4.77 32.91
N ASP A 181 1.22 4.58 31.72
CA ASP A 181 0.49 4.31 30.50
C ASP A 181 0.80 2.87 30.03
N ILE A 182 -0.26 2.10 29.82
CA ILE A 182 -0.21 0.73 29.33
C ILE A 182 -0.73 0.74 27.91
N PHE A 183 0.09 0.26 26.98
CA PHE A 183 -0.26 0.15 25.56
C PHE A 183 -0.11 -1.29 25.13
N ALA A 184 -1.15 -1.85 24.55
CA ALA A 184 -1.12 -3.17 23.93
C ALA A 184 -1.66 -3.09 22.50
N THR A 185 -0.94 -3.68 21.56
CA THR A 185 -1.39 -3.79 20.18
C THR A 185 -1.26 -5.22 19.67
N TYR A 186 -2.24 -5.62 18.88
CA TYR A 186 -2.19 -6.86 18.12
C TYR A 186 -2.58 -6.59 16.68
N ARG A 187 -1.73 -7.02 15.74
CA ARG A 187 -1.96 -6.86 14.30
C ARG A 187 -1.90 -8.21 13.60
N TYR A 188 -2.91 -8.46 12.77
CA TYR A 188 -2.94 -9.54 11.81
C TYR A 188 -2.86 -8.96 10.40
N THR A 189 -1.93 -9.46 9.56
CA THR A 189 -1.76 -9.04 8.17
C THR A 189 -1.88 -10.24 7.25
N ASN A 190 -2.80 -10.18 6.30
CA ASN A 190 -2.93 -11.14 5.22
C ASN A 190 -2.51 -10.46 3.92
N SER A 191 -1.34 -10.79 3.40
CA SER A 191 -0.80 -10.21 2.19
C SER A 191 -0.54 -11.29 1.15
N SER A 192 -1.10 -11.12 -0.02
CA SER A 192 -1.05 -12.09 -1.10
C SER A 192 -0.72 -11.40 -2.43
N MET A 193 0.01 -12.11 -3.29
CA MET A 193 0.33 -11.67 -4.63
C MET A 193 0.17 -12.81 -5.62
N THR A 194 -0.10 -12.49 -6.87
CA THR A 194 -0.20 -13.49 -7.93
C THR A 194 1.13 -13.58 -8.66
N LEU A 195 1.64 -14.81 -8.83
CA LEU A 195 2.78 -15.12 -9.68
C LEU A 195 2.30 -15.84 -10.93
N ASP A 196 2.89 -15.49 -12.07
CA ASP A 196 2.68 -16.19 -13.34
C ASP A 196 3.75 -17.29 -13.47
N ARG A 197 3.32 -18.51 -13.77
CA ARG A 197 4.21 -19.66 -13.90
C ARG A 197 4.69 -19.84 -15.35
N PRO A 198 5.86 -20.48 -15.56
CA PRO A 198 6.38 -20.76 -16.91
C PRO A 198 5.45 -21.61 -17.78
N ASP A 199 4.59 -22.42 -17.16
CA ASP A 199 3.58 -23.26 -17.82
C ASP A 199 2.31 -22.49 -18.24
N GLY A 200 2.27 -21.17 -18.02
CA GLY A 200 1.12 -20.29 -18.28
C GLY A 200 0.07 -20.32 -17.18
N GLY A 201 0.32 -21.06 -16.10
CA GLY A 201 -0.54 -21.06 -14.91
C GLY A 201 -0.34 -19.83 -14.04
N ARG A 202 -1.36 -19.53 -13.21
CA ARG A 202 -1.27 -18.47 -12.18
C ARG A 202 -1.41 -19.09 -10.80
N VAL A 203 -0.54 -18.67 -9.89
CA VAL A 203 -0.61 -19.10 -8.49
C VAL A 203 -0.65 -17.88 -7.57
N GLN A 204 -1.53 -17.93 -6.59
CA GLN A 204 -1.57 -16.93 -5.55
C GLN A 204 -0.70 -17.37 -4.39
N VAL A 205 0.29 -16.56 -4.05
CA VAL A 205 1.26 -16.83 -2.98
C VAL A 205 1.18 -15.75 -1.89
N GLU A 206 1.57 -16.12 -0.69
CA GLU A 206 1.75 -15.12 0.35
C GLU A 206 2.97 -14.25 0.03
N ARG A 207 2.86 -12.95 0.31
CA ARG A 207 3.99 -12.04 0.09
C ARG A 207 5.11 -12.38 1.06
N PRO A 208 6.33 -12.66 0.58
CA PRO A 208 7.46 -12.97 1.44
C PRO A 208 7.82 -11.78 2.34
N LEU A 209 8.46 -12.06 3.48
CA LEU A 209 8.96 -11.09 4.45
C LEU A 209 7.89 -10.20 5.11
N VAL A 210 6.61 -10.55 5.00
CA VAL A 210 5.52 -9.89 5.72
C VAL A 210 5.15 -10.71 6.95
N SER A 211 5.35 -10.13 8.15
CA SER A 211 4.92 -10.80 9.39
C SER A 211 3.40 -10.85 9.46
N ARG A 212 2.84 -12.06 9.46
CA ARG A 212 1.40 -12.28 9.56
C ARG A 212 0.82 -11.81 10.90
N TYR A 213 1.56 -11.99 11.97
CA TYR A 213 1.15 -11.64 13.33
C TYR A 213 2.20 -10.75 13.98
N LYS A 214 1.75 -9.67 14.63
CA LYS A 214 2.59 -8.80 15.46
C LYS A 214 1.83 -8.49 16.74
N ALA A 215 2.50 -8.58 17.87
CA ALA A 215 2.00 -8.15 19.17
C ALA A 215 3.06 -7.30 19.86
N LEU A 216 2.61 -6.29 20.56
CA LEU A 216 3.43 -5.38 21.37
C LEU A 216 2.69 -5.11 22.67
N LEU A 217 3.44 -5.00 23.76
CA LEU A 217 2.99 -4.59 25.08
C LEU A 217 3.96 -3.56 25.63
#